data_335906f0885c869bfcd335a7aa743020
#
_entry.id   335906f0885c869bfcd335a7aa743020
#
_cell.length_a   1.000
_cell.length_b   1.000
_cell.length_c   1.000
_cell.angle_alpha   90.00
_cell.angle_beta   90.00
_cell.angle_gamma   90.00
#
_symmetry.space_group_name_H-M   'P 1'
#
loop_
_entity.id
_entity.type
_entity.pdbx_description
1 polymer ?
#
loop_
_entity_poly.entity_id
_entity_poly.type
_entity_poly.pdbx_seq_one_letter_code
_entity_poly.pdbx_strand_id
1 'polypeptide(L)'
;MAYTRMTAAEAAALIKNGEHIAMSGFTPAGVAKATTKELAKIAVAEHEAGREFKVAIFTGASTGQSTDGDLANAQAILYRAPYTTNPDFRKHVNLGEIPYNDLHLSHMAQELRYGFYGPVDWAILEVCDIEEVGNDYHVFLTAAGGISPTAARLAKHVILELNSFHNPNAKFIHDVYEPLDPPYRKAIPIEHVGDRIGKPYVSIPKDKVVGVVECNIPDEARAFKDSDPVTDKIGFLTAEFLVEEMHKGRLPKEFLPLQSGVGSTANAILGALGEDKHVPNFNIYTEIGRASCRERVCQYV
;
A
#
# COMPACT_ATOMS: atom_id res chain seq x y z
N MET A 1 20.75 16.27 -5.87
CA MET A 1 20.39 14.87 -6.14
C MET A 1 20.38 14.67 -7.65
N ALA A 2 21.08 13.66 -8.14
CA ALA A 2 21.27 13.45 -9.58
C ALA A 2 20.48 12.24 -10.09
N TYR A 3 19.17 12.24 -9.88
CA TYR A 3 18.29 11.29 -10.56
C TYR A 3 17.72 11.89 -11.85
N THR A 4 17.41 11.05 -12.82
CA THR A 4 16.73 11.45 -14.06
C THR A 4 15.28 11.79 -13.75
N ARG A 5 14.86 13.04 -14.01
CA ARG A 5 13.46 13.45 -13.94
C ARG A 5 12.77 13.12 -15.23
N MET A 6 11.53 12.64 -15.14
CA MET A 6 10.67 12.37 -16.28
C MET A 6 9.21 12.68 -15.96
N THR A 7 8.43 12.90 -16.98
CA THR A 7 6.98 12.98 -16.87
C THR A 7 6.38 11.58 -16.71
N ALA A 8 5.16 11.49 -16.18
CA ALA A 8 4.44 10.23 -16.08
C ALA A 8 4.24 9.56 -17.45
N ALA A 9 4.04 10.36 -18.50
CA ALA A 9 3.89 9.86 -19.87
C ALA A 9 5.20 9.27 -20.41
N GLU A 10 6.36 9.93 -20.18
CA GLU A 10 7.67 9.39 -20.54
C GLU A 10 7.95 8.08 -19.79
N ALA A 11 7.64 8.03 -18.49
CA ALA A 11 7.81 6.83 -17.69
C ALA A 11 6.94 5.67 -18.19
N ALA A 12 5.66 5.92 -18.45
CA ALA A 12 4.74 4.92 -18.97
C ALA A 12 5.15 4.40 -20.37
N ALA A 13 5.71 5.27 -21.22
CA ALA A 13 6.17 4.91 -22.57
C ALA A 13 7.36 3.93 -22.58
N LEU A 14 8.08 3.78 -21.46
CA LEU A 14 9.16 2.80 -21.34
C LEU A 14 8.63 1.36 -21.22
N ILE A 15 7.44 1.19 -20.69
CA ILE A 15 6.81 -0.09 -20.42
C ILE A 15 6.26 -0.68 -21.71
N LYS A 16 6.52 -1.97 -21.96
CA LYS A 16 6.14 -2.65 -23.20
C LYS A 16 5.01 -3.65 -22.98
N ASN A 17 4.34 -4.00 -24.08
CA ASN A 17 3.35 -5.07 -24.07
C ASN A 17 3.94 -6.38 -23.53
N GLY A 18 3.20 -7.05 -22.64
CA GLY A 18 3.57 -8.33 -22.04
C GLY A 18 4.49 -8.23 -20.82
N GLU A 19 4.96 -7.03 -20.44
CA GLU A 19 5.84 -6.88 -19.29
C GLU A 19 5.11 -7.00 -17.94
N HIS A 20 5.87 -7.38 -16.92
CA HIS A 20 5.41 -7.61 -15.56
C HIS A 20 5.75 -6.44 -14.65
N ILE A 21 4.74 -5.86 -14.05
CA ILE A 21 4.84 -4.70 -13.16
C ILE A 21 4.51 -5.11 -11.72
N ALA A 22 5.41 -4.85 -10.79
CA ALA A 22 5.15 -4.93 -9.37
C ALA A 22 4.96 -3.54 -8.78
N MET A 23 3.87 -3.33 -8.06
CA MET A 23 3.54 -2.07 -7.38
C MET A 23 3.16 -2.35 -5.94
N SER A 24 3.11 -1.32 -5.13
CA SER A 24 2.69 -1.53 -3.75
C SER A 24 1.96 -0.33 -3.17
N GLY A 25 1.32 -0.59 -2.07
CA GLY A 25 0.49 0.28 -1.28
C GLY A 25 -0.39 -0.55 -0.36
N PHE A 26 -1.35 0.06 0.29
CA PHE A 26 -2.38 -0.63 1.05
C PHE A 26 -3.74 -0.03 0.70
N THR A 27 -4.67 -0.84 0.17
CA THR A 27 -5.90 -0.35 -0.41
C THR A 27 -5.57 0.78 -1.42
N PRO A 28 -6.24 1.92 -1.52
CA PRO A 28 -5.83 2.99 -2.42
C PRO A 28 -4.78 3.95 -1.84
N ALA A 29 -4.18 3.65 -0.68
CA ALA A 29 -3.18 4.50 -0.06
C ALA A 29 -1.75 4.07 -0.43
N GLY A 30 -0.88 5.02 -0.74
CA GLY A 30 0.53 4.78 -1.04
C GLY A 30 0.77 4.01 -2.33
N VAL A 31 -0.13 4.07 -3.29
CA VAL A 31 -0.06 3.40 -4.59
C VAL A 31 0.40 4.38 -5.65
N ALA A 32 1.25 3.95 -6.57
CA ALA A 32 1.60 4.72 -7.75
C ALA A 32 0.35 5.06 -8.58
N LYS A 33 0.19 6.34 -8.96
CA LYS A 33 -1.03 6.87 -9.58
C LYS A 33 -0.79 7.62 -10.88
N ALA A 34 0.36 8.25 -11.00
CA ALA A 34 0.67 9.09 -12.15
C ALA A 34 1.02 8.23 -13.38
N THR A 35 1.97 7.33 -13.24
CA THR A 35 2.44 6.46 -14.33
C THR A 35 1.35 5.49 -14.79
N THR A 36 0.58 4.93 -13.88
CA THR A 36 -0.49 3.97 -14.20
C THR A 36 -1.62 4.61 -15.02
N LYS A 37 -1.97 5.87 -14.72
CA LYS A 37 -2.96 6.63 -15.51
C LYS A 37 -2.48 6.87 -16.95
N GLU A 38 -1.22 7.19 -17.13
CA GLU A 38 -0.66 7.36 -18.49
C GLU A 38 -0.54 6.02 -19.22
N LEU A 39 -0.22 4.95 -18.50
CA LEU A 39 -0.18 3.60 -19.06
C LEU A 39 -1.56 3.17 -19.61
N ALA A 40 -2.64 3.49 -18.89
CA ALA A 40 -4.00 3.25 -19.38
C ALA A 40 -4.29 4.00 -20.70
N LYS A 41 -3.85 5.26 -20.82
CA LYS A 41 -3.99 6.04 -22.06
C LYS A 41 -3.20 5.43 -23.21
N ILE A 42 -1.98 4.96 -22.96
CA ILE A 42 -1.17 4.26 -23.96
C ILE A 42 -1.90 3.01 -24.45
N ALA A 43 -2.44 2.21 -23.53
CA ALA A 43 -3.17 1.00 -23.90
C ALA A 43 -4.37 1.29 -24.80
N VAL A 44 -5.16 2.33 -24.47
CA VAL A 44 -6.28 2.76 -25.32
C VAL A 44 -5.78 3.14 -26.72
N ALA A 45 -4.74 3.97 -26.82
CA ALA A 45 -4.18 4.40 -28.10
C ALA A 45 -3.62 3.23 -28.94
N GLU A 46 -2.97 2.27 -28.29
CA GLU A 46 -2.46 1.06 -28.96
C GLU A 46 -3.62 0.21 -29.52
N HIS A 47 -4.67 0.01 -28.71
CA HIS A 47 -5.85 -0.74 -29.15
C HIS A 47 -6.60 -0.05 -30.28
N GLU A 48 -6.76 1.27 -30.24
CA GLU A 48 -7.34 2.05 -31.33
C GLU A 48 -6.53 1.93 -32.62
N ALA A 49 -5.21 1.77 -32.51
CA ALA A 49 -4.32 1.52 -33.62
C ALA A 49 -4.25 0.03 -34.06
N GLY A 50 -5.09 -0.84 -33.48
CA GLY A 50 -5.14 -2.26 -33.77
C GLY A 50 -3.98 -3.08 -33.22
N ARG A 51 -3.24 -2.57 -32.25
CA ARG A 51 -2.11 -3.26 -31.58
C ARG A 51 -2.52 -3.68 -30.17
N GLU A 52 -2.08 -4.85 -29.77
CA GLU A 52 -2.29 -5.32 -28.40
C GLU A 52 -1.33 -4.62 -27.44
N PHE A 53 -1.87 -4.20 -26.29
CA PHE A 53 -1.08 -3.68 -25.17
C PHE A 53 -1.70 -4.12 -23.86
N LYS A 54 -1.01 -5.05 -23.17
CA LYS A 54 -1.40 -5.55 -21.87
C LYS A 54 -0.17 -5.81 -21.02
N VAL A 55 -0.29 -5.63 -19.70
CA VAL A 55 0.76 -5.86 -18.71
C VAL A 55 0.25 -6.72 -17.57
N ALA A 56 1.11 -7.56 -17.00
CA ALA A 56 0.80 -8.27 -15.77
C ALA A 56 1.05 -7.37 -14.57
N ILE A 57 0.14 -7.37 -13.59
CA ILE A 57 0.22 -6.50 -12.42
C ILE A 57 0.21 -7.33 -11.14
N PHE A 58 1.25 -7.15 -10.34
CA PHE A 58 1.44 -7.79 -9.05
C PHE A 58 1.50 -6.73 -7.96
N THR A 59 0.69 -6.90 -6.91
CA THR A 59 0.69 -5.97 -5.77
C THR A 59 0.69 -6.73 -4.45
N GLY A 60 0.70 -5.99 -3.34
CA GLY A 60 0.25 -6.52 -2.05
C GLY A 60 -1.27 -6.32 -1.90
N ALA A 61 -1.69 -5.67 -0.83
CA ALA A 61 -3.10 -5.32 -0.58
C ALA A 61 -3.58 -4.09 -1.38
N SER A 62 -2.84 -3.67 -2.39
CA SER A 62 -3.13 -2.46 -3.16
C SER A 62 -4.34 -2.66 -4.07
N THR A 63 -5.20 -1.66 -4.11
CA THR A 63 -6.32 -1.56 -5.02
C THR A 63 -6.65 -0.09 -5.19
N GLY A 64 -7.05 0.33 -6.36
CA GLY A 64 -7.37 1.74 -6.62
C GLY A 64 -8.00 1.93 -7.99
N GLN A 65 -8.47 3.14 -8.26
CA GLN A 65 -9.00 3.46 -9.57
C GLN A 65 -7.87 3.49 -10.61
N SER A 66 -6.79 4.19 -10.31
CA SER A 66 -5.64 4.31 -11.22
C SER A 66 -4.88 3.01 -11.45
N THR A 67 -4.86 2.12 -10.46
CA THR A 67 -4.11 0.85 -10.52
C THR A 67 -4.93 -0.28 -11.15
N ASP A 68 -6.20 -0.37 -10.80
CA ASP A 68 -7.08 -1.47 -11.22
C ASP A 68 -8.14 -1.01 -12.21
N GLY A 69 -8.95 0.01 -11.84
CA GLY A 69 -10.11 0.42 -12.61
C GLY A 69 -9.78 0.98 -13.98
N ASP A 70 -8.88 1.96 -14.05
CA ASP A 70 -8.50 2.62 -15.30
C ASP A 70 -7.80 1.64 -16.26
N LEU A 71 -6.92 0.80 -15.73
CA LEU A 71 -6.23 -0.23 -16.53
C LEU A 71 -7.19 -1.34 -16.99
N ALA A 72 -8.15 -1.75 -16.16
CA ALA A 72 -9.17 -2.73 -16.55
C ALA A 72 -10.08 -2.17 -17.64
N ASN A 73 -10.56 -0.93 -17.50
CA ASN A 73 -11.40 -0.26 -18.49
C ASN A 73 -10.65 -0.02 -19.81
N ALA A 74 -9.33 0.20 -19.75
CA ALA A 74 -8.45 0.28 -20.92
C ALA A 74 -8.11 -1.09 -21.52
N GLN A 75 -8.60 -2.20 -20.94
CA GLN A 75 -8.25 -3.57 -21.33
C GLN A 75 -6.73 -3.85 -21.31
N ALA A 76 -6.01 -3.16 -20.43
CA ALA A 76 -4.56 -3.15 -20.33
C ALA A 76 -3.99 -4.23 -19.39
N ILE A 77 -4.83 -5.08 -18.80
CA ILE A 77 -4.38 -6.07 -17.82
C ILE A 77 -4.30 -7.45 -18.46
N LEU A 78 -3.08 -7.97 -18.53
CA LEU A 78 -2.80 -9.34 -18.96
C LEU A 78 -3.10 -10.37 -17.86
N TYR A 79 -2.73 -10.04 -16.62
CA TYR A 79 -2.91 -10.87 -15.45
C TYR A 79 -2.82 -10.02 -14.17
N ARG A 80 -3.59 -10.35 -13.13
CA ARG A 80 -3.61 -9.62 -11.86
C ARG A 80 -3.59 -10.55 -10.66
N ALA A 81 -2.73 -10.26 -9.69
CA ALA A 81 -2.70 -10.91 -8.37
C ALA A 81 -2.22 -9.91 -7.30
N PRO A 82 -2.50 -10.11 -6.03
CA PRO A 82 -3.29 -11.17 -5.39
C PRO A 82 -4.69 -10.73 -4.98
N TYR A 83 -5.00 -9.42 -5.05
CA TYR A 83 -6.17 -8.86 -4.39
C TYR A 83 -6.68 -7.61 -5.10
N THR A 84 -8.00 -7.43 -5.14
CA THR A 84 -8.63 -6.19 -5.55
C THR A 84 -10.02 -6.02 -4.95
N THR A 85 -10.42 -4.77 -4.70
CA THR A 85 -11.78 -4.38 -4.32
C THR A 85 -12.41 -3.42 -5.32
N ASN A 86 -11.69 -3.08 -6.39
CA ASN A 86 -12.17 -2.15 -7.40
C ASN A 86 -13.37 -2.73 -8.16
N PRO A 87 -14.52 -2.03 -8.26
CA PRO A 87 -15.72 -2.55 -8.89
C PRO A 87 -15.58 -2.70 -10.41
N ASP A 88 -14.87 -1.79 -11.09
CA ASP A 88 -14.66 -1.86 -12.53
C ASP A 88 -13.81 -3.09 -12.87
N PHE A 89 -12.72 -3.28 -12.14
CA PHE A 89 -11.89 -4.46 -12.30
C PHE A 89 -12.68 -5.76 -12.09
N ARG A 90 -13.47 -5.85 -10.99
CA ARG A 90 -14.33 -7.03 -10.74
C ARG A 90 -15.29 -7.33 -11.86
N LYS A 91 -15.83 -6.30 -12.50
CA LYS A 91 -16.72 -6.48 -13.65
C LYS A 91 -16.00 -7.23 -14.77
N HIS A 92 -14.79 -6.81 -15.14
CA HIS A 92 -13.99 -7.45 -16.19
C HIS A 92 -13.57 -8.87 -15.83
N VAL A 93 -13.21 -9.14 -14.56
CA VAL A 93 -12.92 -10.49 -14.09
C VAL A 93 -14.16 -11.40 -14.18
N ASN A 94 -15.32 -10.91 -13.75
CA ASN A 94 -16.56 -11.69 -13.81
C ASN A 94 -17.01 -11.98 -15.24
N LEU A 95 -16.63 -11.16 -16.21
CA LEU A 95 -16.84 -11.41 -17.62
C LEU A 95 -15.82 -12.37 -18.25
N GLY A 96 -14.79 -12.77 -17.49
CA GLY A 96 -13.71 -13.64 -17.98
C GLY A 96 -12.69 -12.91 -18.86
N GLU A 97 -12.67 -11.60 -18.86
CA GLU A 97 -11.80 -10.77 -19.72
C GLU A 97 -10.40 -10.58 -19.12
N ILE A 98 -10.26 -10.67 -17.80
CA ILE A 98 -9.01 -10.53 -17.09
C ILE A 98 -8.74 -11.78 -16.26
N PRO A 99 -7.64 -12.51 -16.53
CA PRO A 99 -7.16 -13.57 -15.66
C PRO A 99 -6.75 -13.00 -14.29
N TYR A 100 -7.32 -13.52 -13.22
CA TYR A 100 -7.12 -13.07 -11.86
C TYR A 100 -6.87 -14.23 -10.92
N ASN A 101 -5.91 -14.08 -10.03
CA ASN A 101 -5.66 -15.04 -8.96
C ASN A 101 -5.72 -14.35 -7.60
N ASP A 102 -6.62 -14.84 -6.76
CA ASP A 102 -6.76 -14.44 -5.37
C ASP A 102 -5.89 -15.33 -4.48
N LEU A 103 -5.05 -14.73 -3.65
CA LEU A 103 -4.26 -15.47 -2.67
C LEU A 103 -4.01 -14.66 -1.40
N HIS A 104 -3.59 -15.35 -0.36
CA HIS A 104 -3.21 -14.68 0.88
C HIS A 104 -2.11 -13.64 0.64
N LEU A 105 -2.33 -12.41 1.11
CA LEU A 105 -1.40 -11.29 0.92
C LEU A 105 0.00 -11.61 1.44
N SER A 106 0.10 -12.38 2.53
CA SER A 106 1.37 -12.84 3.11
C SER A 106 2.19 -13.73 2.19
N HIS A 107 1.56 -14.37 1.19
CA HIS A 107 2.24 -15.25 0.26
C HIS A 107 2.77 -14.51 -0.98
N MET A 108 2.14 -13.40 -1.37
CA MET A 108 2.45 -12.74 -2.63
C MET A 108 3.93 -12.38 -2.79
N ALA A 109 4.51 -11.71 -1.79
CA ALA A 109 5.92 -11.34 -1.83
C ALA A 109 6.84 -12.57 -1.92
N GLN A 110 6.49 -13.64 -1.21
CA GLN A 110 7.24 -14.89 -1.23
C GLN A 110 7.15 -15.58 -2.59
N GLU A 111 5.98 -15.66 -3.18
CA GLU A 111 5.76 -16.31 -4.48
C GLU A 111 6.44 -15.56 -5.62
N LEU A 112 6.46 -14.23 -5.58
CA LEU A 112 7.27 -13.40 -6.47
C LEU A 112 8.77 -13.73 -6.33
N ARG A 113 9.28 -13.83 -5.08
CA ARG A 113 10.68 -14.15 -4.82
C ARG A 113 11.08 -15.56 -5.28
N TYR A 114 10.13 -16.48 -5.29
CA TYR A 114 10.33 -17.84 -5.82
C TYR A 114 10.23 -17.93 -7.35
N GLY A 115 9.82 -16.83 -7.99
CA GLY A 115 9.72 -16.75 -9.45
C GLY A 115 8.51 -17.46 -10.03
N PHE A 116 7.47 -17.75 -9.25
CA PHE A 116 6.27 -18.47 -9.73
C PHE A 116 5.52 -17.70 -10.82
N TYR A 117 5.64 -16.38 -10.83
CA TYR A 117 5.03 -15.49 -11.83
C TYR A 117 6.00 -15.04 -12.93
N GLY A 118 7.20 -15.61 -12.97
CA GLY A 118 8.24 -15.16 -13.88
C GLY A 118 9.00 -13.91 -13.40
N PRO A 119 9.80 -13.30 -14.28
CA PRO A 119 10.58 -12.12 -13.91
C PRO A 119 9.70 -10.90 -13.71
N VAL A 120 10.10 -10.01 -12.80
CA VAL A 120 9.52 -8.68 -12.64
C VAL A 120 10.34 -7.71 -13.48
N ASP A 121 9.72 -7.09 -14.49
CA ASP A 121 10.41 -6.15 -15.37
C ASP A 121 10.46 -4.77 -14.73
N TRP A 122 9.37 -4.32 -14.15
CA TRP A 122 9.22 -2.98 -13.57
C TRP A 122 8.74 -3.02 -12.13
N ALA A 123 9.30 -2.12 -11.31
CA ALA A 123 8.66 -1.69 -10.08
C ALA A 123 8.26 -0.21 -10.21
N ILE A 124 7.03 0.13 -9.83
CA ILE A 124 6.57 1.51 -9.77
C ILE A 124 6.19 1.79 -8.32
N LEU A 125 6.94 2.65 -7.65
CA LEU A 125 6.83 2.88 -6.21
C LEU A 125 6.51 4.34 -5.91
N GLU A 126 5.47 4.59 -5.13
CA GLU A 126 5.20 5.92 -4.59
C GLU A 126 6.07 6.18 -3.36
N VAL A 127 6.74 7.32 -3.34
CA VAL A 127 7.67 7.72 -2.29
C VAL A 127 7.44 9.17 -1.86
N CYS A 128 7.72 9.49 -0.59
CA CYS A 128 7.65 10.85 -0.07
C CYS A 128 9.01 11.55 -0.02
N ASP A 129 10.10 10.79 -0.05
CA ASP A 129 11.47 11.33 -0.05
C ASP A 129 12.43 10.33 -0.68
N ILE A 130 13.56 10.85 -1.18
CA ILE A 130 14.66 10.07 -1.80
C ILE A 130 15.96 10.63 -1.28
N GLU A 131 16.81 9.82 -0.67
CA GLU A 131 18.15 10.18 -0.23
C GLU A 131 19.19 9.40 -1.04
N GLU A 132 20.25 10.10 -1.47
CA GLU A 132 21.35 9.49 -2.20
C GLU A 132 22.42 9.02 -1.22
N VAL A 133 22.68 7.70 -1.17
CA VAL A 133 23.64 7.11 -0.23
C VAL A 133 24.56 6.12 -0.95
N GLY A 134 25.78 6.55 -1.19
CA GLY A 134 26.76 5.72 -1.94
C GLY A 134 26.24 5.37 -3.33
N ASN A 135 26.16 4.10 -3.65
CA ASN A 135 25.64 3.58 -4.92
C ASN A 135 24.13 3.32 -4.94
N ASP A 136 23.43 3.62 -3.84
CA ASP A 136 22.01 3.38 -3.69
C ASP A 136 21.23 4.68 -3.54
N TYR A 137 19.92 4.59 -3.82
CA TYR A 137 18.92 5.51 -3.30
C TYR A 137 18.22 4.83 -2.10
N HIS A 138 18.15 5.55 -0.98
CA HIS A 138 17.23 5.23 0.10
C HIS A 138 15.92 5.94 -0.18
N VAL A 139 14.88 5.18 -0.49
CA VAL A 139 13.56 5.73 -0.81
C VAL A 139 12.60 5.50 0.35
N PHE A 140 11.87 6.55 0.70
CA PHE A 140 10.94 6.55 1.81
C PHE A 140 9.52 6.46 1.26
N LEU A 141 8.84 5.38 1.64
CA LEU A 141 7.47 5.13 1.17
C LEU A 141 6.49 6.12 1.78
N THR A 142 5.34 6.31 1.13
CA THR A 142 4.30 7.22 1.59
C THR A 142 3.42 6.58 2.68
N ALA A 143 2.11 6.51 2.48
CA ALA A 143 1.16 6.02 3.48
C ALA A 143 1.22 4.50 3.71
N ALA A 144 1.82 3.73 2.81
CA ALA A 144 1.87 2.28 2.92
C ALA A 144 3.11 1.67 2.26
N GLY A 145 3.59 0.57 2.85
CA GLY A 145 4.79 -0.15 2.36
C GLY A 145 4.45 -1.36 1.49
N GLY A 146 3.54 -2.21 1.95
CA GLY A 146 3.16 -3.43 1.26
C GLY A 146 4.35 -4.28 0.82
N ILE A 147 4.36 -4.70 -0.45
CA ILE A 147 5.44 -5.50 -1.04
C ILE A 147 6.55 -4.66 -1.71
N SER A 148 6.60 -3.34 -1.48
CA SER A 148 7.58 -2.44 -2.11
C SER A 148 9.03 -2.92 -2.03
N PRO A 149 9.53 -3.45 -0.88
CA PRO A 149 10.91 -3.95 -0.80
C PRO A 149 11.16 -5.11 -1.77
N THR A 150 10.23 -6.05 -1.84
CA THR A 150 10.30 -7.18 -2.76
C THR A 150 10.20 -6.74 -4.22
N ALA A 151 9.29 -5.82 -4.55
CA ALA A 151 9.16 -5.26 -5.88
C ALA A 151 10.46 -4.58 -6.34
N ALA A 152 11.03 -3.69 -5.52
CA ALA A 152 12.30 -3.01 -5.81
C ALA A 152 13.46 -3.99 -5.98
N ARG A 153 13.52 -5.03 -5.14
CA ARG A 153 14.59 -6.03 -5.20
C ARG A 153 14.53 -6.86 -6.48
N LEU A 154 13.35 -7.30 -6.89
CA LEU A 154 13.18 -8.23 -8.00
C LEU A 154 13.16 -7.54 -9.37
N ALA A 155 12.64 -6.31 -9.44
CA ALA A 155 12.51 -5.60 -10.70
C ALA A 155 13.85 -5.35 -11.40
N LYS A 156 13.84 -5.44 -12.72
CA LYS A 156 14.97 -5.03 -13.57
C LYS A 156 15.10 -3.51 -13.59
N HIS A 157 13.96 -2.81 -13.60
CA HIS A 157 13.86 -1.36 -13.70
C HIS A 157 12.90 -0.82 -12.65
N VAL A 158 13.21 0.35 -12.09
CA VAL A 158 12.40 1.01 -11.07
C VAL A 158 12.04 2.43 -11.52
N ILE A 159 10.75 2.74 -11.46
CA ILE A 159 10.22 4.11 -11.58
C ILE A 159 9.80 4.53 -10.17
N LEU A 160 10.22 5.71 -9.75
CA LEU A 160 9.80 6.31 -8.49
C LEU A 160 8.81 7.43 -8.76
N GLU A 161 7.65 7.40 -8.11
CA GLU A 161 6.72 8.54 -8.07
C GLU A 161 6.96 9.33 -6.78
N LEU A 162 7.69 10.44 -6.88
CA LEU A 162 7.92 11.35 -5.75
C LEU A 162 6.68 12.23 -5.58
N ASN A 163 5.82 11.84 -4.62
CA ASN A 163 4.55 12.47 -4.42
C ASN A 163 4.59 13.49 -3.26
N SER A 164 4.63 14.77 -3.62
CA SER A 164 4.69 15.90 -2.68
C SER A 164 3.37 16.18 -1.94
N PHE A 165 2.29 15.46 -2.24
CA PHE A 165 1.06 15.49 -1.45
C PHE A 165 1.30 14.97 -0.04
N HIS A 166 2.17 13.98 0.12
CA HIS A 166 2.54 13.41 1.40
C HIS A 166 3.63 14.24 2.08
N ASN A 167 3.49 14.41 3.41
CA ASN A 167 4.49 15.11 4.18
C ASN A 167 5.83 14.34 4.15
N PRO A 168 6.96 14.97 3.82
CA PRO A 168 8.28 14.31 3.84
C PRO A 168 8.65 13.71 5.20
N ASN A 169 8.11 14.21 6.31
CA ASN A 169 8.31 13.62 7.64
C ASN A 169 7.67 12.24 7.81
N ALA A 170 6.78 11.83 6.87
CA ALA A 170 6.24 10.47 6.83
C ALA A 170 7.34 9.41 6.64
N LYS A 171 8.54 9.78 6.24
CA LYS A 171 9.69 8.88 6.07
C LYS A 171 10.07 8.07 7.31
N PHE A 172 9.59 8.43 8.51
CA PHE A 172 9.91 7.72 9.74
C PHE A 172 8.83 6.75 10.22
N ILE A 173 7.69 6.67 9.52
CA ILE A 173 6.56 5.83 9.97
C ILE A 173 6.77 4.34 9.69
N HIS A 174 7.55 3.99 8.68
CA HIS A 174 7.76 2.61 8.29
C HIS A 174 8.89 1.92 9.07
N ASP A 175 8.76 0.61 9.21
CA ASP A 175 9.77 -0.32 9.69
C ASP A 175 9.91 -1.45 8.65
N VAL A 176 10.71 -1.21 7.62
CA VAL A 176 10.85 -2.09 6.46
C VAL A 176 11.79 -3.23 6.81
N TYR A 177 11.22 -4.42 6.97
CA TYR A 177 11.97 -5.65 7.18
C TYR A 177 11.60 -6.70 6.13
N GLU A 178 12.58 -7.20 5.43
CA GLU A 178 12.42 -8.27 4.45
C GLU A 178 13.13 -9.53 4.96
N PRO A 179 12.39 -10.61 5.26
CA PRO A 179 13.00 -11.84 5.75
C PRO A 179 13.88 -12.48 4.67
N LEU A 180 14.91 -13.19 5.10
CA LEU A 180 15.77 -13.95 4.21
C LEU A 180 14.96 -15.03 3.48
N ASP A 181 15.41 -15.37 2.27
CA ASP A 181 14.83 -16.48 1.51
C ASP A 181 15.27 -17.84 2.09
N PRO A 182 14.47 -18.90 1.91
CA PRO A 182 14.89 -20.25 2.27
C PRO A 182 16.20 -20.65 1.53
N PRO A 183 17.03 -21.46 2.15
CA PRO A 183 16.88 -22.09 3.47
C PRO A 183 17.35 -21.22 4.64
N TYR A 184 17.72 -19.97 4.40
CA TYR A 184 18.34 -19.07 5.37
C TYR A 184 17.35 -18.31 6.25
N ARG A 185 16.06 -18.60 6.10
CA ARG A 185 14.99 -17.93 6.85
C ARG A 185 15.14 -18.16 8.36
N LYS A 186 14.99 -17.09 9.14
CA LYS A 186 14.99 -17.11 10.61
C LYS A 186 13.67 -16.56 11.12
N ALA A 187 13.37 -16.80 12.40
CA ALA A 187 12.26 -16.14 13.06
C ALA A 187 12.43 -14.60 12.98
N ILE A 188 11.33 -13.89 12.82
CA ILE A 188 11.34 -12.42 12.85
C ILE A 188 11.72 -12.00 14.28
N PRO A 189 12.76 -11.15 14.48
CA PRO A 189 13.31 -10.85 15.79
C PRO A 189 12.48 -9.77 16.53
N ILE A 190 11.18 -9.99 16.69
CA ILE A 190 10.27 -9.14 17.46
C ILE A 190 10.06 -9.82 18.81
N GLU A 191 10.45 -9.14 19.88
CA GLU A 191 10.30 -9.60 21.26
C GLU A 191 9.31 -8.74 22.04
N HIS A 192 9.19 -7.44 21.71
CA HIS A 192 8.33 -6.48 22.38
C HIS A 192 7.45 -5.73 21.38
N VAL A 193 6.33 -5.20 21.85
CA VAL A 193 5.31 -4.54 21.03
C VAL A 193 5.86 -3.33 20.25
N GLY A 194 6.82 -2.62 20.79
CA GLY A 194 7.40 -1.42 20.17
C GLY A 194 8.68 -1.66 19.38
N ASP A 195 9.10 -2.92 19.17
CA ASP A 195 10.36 -3.21 18.51
C ASP A 195 10.33 -2.75 17.04
N ARG A 196 11.39 -2.06 16.65
CA ARG A 196 11.68 -1.71 15.26
C ARG A 196 12.90 -2.53 14.82
N ILE A 197 12.69 -3.41 13.86
CA ILE A 197 13.67 -4.42 13.45
C ILE A 197 14.24 -4.19 12.05
N GLY A 198 13.64 -3.28 11.30
CA GLY A 198 13.98 -2.94 9.94
C GLY A 198 14.57 -1.55 9.79
N LYS A 199 14.33 -0.97 8.64
CA LYS A 199 14.78 0.37 8.24
C LYS A 199 13.58 1.23 7.85
N PRO A 200 13.65 2.56 7.99
CA PRO A 200 12.55 3.42 7.55
C PRO A 200 12.49 3.60 6.03
N TYR A 201 13.34 2.94 5.27
CA TYR A 201 13.49 3.11 3.82
C TYR A 201 13.68 1.77 3.11
N VAL A 202 13.48 1.79 1.80
CA VAL A 202 13.92 0.74 0.86
C VAL A 202 15.20 1.20 0.19
N SER A 203 16.26 0.37 0.20
CA SER A 203 17.51 0.64 -0.51
C SER A 203 17.43 0.07 -1.93
N ILE A 204 17.68 0.91 -2.93
CA ILE A 204 17.59 0.55 -4.35
C ILE A 204 18.88 0.98 -5.06
N PRO A 205 19.59 0.06 -5.74
CA PRO A 205 20.73 0.40 -6.55
C PRO A 205 20.40 1.48 -7.60
N LYS A 206 21.25 2.48 -7.74
CA LYS A 206 21.01 3.64 -8.63
C LYS A 206 20.82 3.25 -10.08
N ASP A 207 21.52 2.24 -10.54
CA ASP A 207 21.45 1.72 -11.91
C ASP A 207 20.10 1.08 -12.25
N LYS A 208 19.33 0.66 -11.25
CA LYS A 208 17.95 0.18 -11.44
C LYS A 208 16.94 1.31 -11.58
N VAL A 209 17.20 2.48 -11.00
CA VAL A 209 16.25 3.62 -11.02
C VAL A 209 16.33 4.33 -12.35
N VAL A 210 15.40 4.07 -13.23
CA VAL A 210 15.35 4.64 -14.58
C VAL A 210 14.97 6.11 -14.54
N GLY A 211 14.05 6.48 -13.63
CA GLY A 211 13.67 7.86 -13.44
C GLY A 211 12.72 8.11 -12.30
N VAL A 212 12.52 9.38 -12.03
CA VAL A 212 11.65 9.90 -10.99
C VAL A 212 10.58 10.79 -11.61
N VAL A 213 9.32 10.44 -11.35
CA VAL A 213 8.14 11.22 -11.72
C VAL A 213 7.73 12.05 -10.51
N GLU A 214 7.86 13.37 -10.61
CA GLU A 214 7.38 14.27 -9.57
C GLU A 214 5.89 14.53 -9.73
N CYS A 215 5.11 14.31 -8.67
CA CYS A 215 3.66 14.50 -8.70
C CYS A 215 3.14 15.08 -7.37
N ASN A 216 1.89 15.55 -7.40
CA ASN A 216 1.15 16.02 -6.22
C ASN A 216 -0.29 15.50 -6.33
N ILE A 217 -0.51 14.25 -5.96
CA ILE A 217 -1.77 13.54 -6.15
C ILE A 217 -2.19 12.93 -4.82
N PRO A 218 -3.41 13.24 -4.32
CA PRO A 218 -3.92 12.61 -3.10
C PRO A 218 -4.15 11.11 -3.31
N ASP A 219 -4.16 10.36 -2.20
CA ASP A 219 -4.61 8.98 -2.24
C ASP A 219 -6.06 8.88 -2.70
N GLU A 220 -6.38 7.82 -3.44
CA GLU A 220 -7.72 7.56 -3.98
C GLU A 220 -8.69 6.97 -2.93
N ALA A 221 -8.40 7.21 -1.65
CA ALA A 221 -9.23 6.71 -0.58
C ALA A 221 -10.59 7.38 -0.56
N ARG A 222 -11.61 6.56 -0.34
CA ARG A 222 -12.96 7.07 -0.13
C ARG A 222 -13.02 7.87 1.17
N ALA A 223 -13.80 8.95 1.16
CA ALA A 223 -14.14 9.65 2.40
C ALA A 223 -14.77 8.67 3.40
N PHE A 224 -14.50 8.88 4.68
CA PHE A 224 -15.22 8.15 5.72
C PHE A 224 -16.70 8.46 5.59
N LYS A 225 -17.54 7.42 5.61
CA LYS A 225 -18.97 7.62 5.78
C LYS A 225 -19.21 8.06 7.20
N ASP A 226 -20.14 8.99 7.36
CA ASP A 226 -20.67 9.31 8.69
C ASP A 226 -21.24 8.03 9.31
N SER A 227 -21.11 7.90 10.62
CA SER A 227 -21.72 6.81 11.36
C SER A 227 -23.25 6.93 11.29
N ASP A 228 -23.93 5.80 11.35
CA ASP A 228 -25.36 5.72 11.49
C ASP A 228 -25.74 5.31 12.94
N PRO A 229 -26.99 5.50 13.37
CA PRO A 229 -27.40 5.17 14.74
C PRO A 229 -27.12 3.73 15.18
N VAL A 230 -27.04 2.79 14.24
CA VAL A 230 -26.75 1.38 14.53
C VAL A 230 -25.25 1.20 14.80
N THR A 231 -24.40 1.75 13.93
CA THR A 231 -22.95 1.69 14.11
C THR A 231 -22.50 2.47 15.34
N ASP A 232 -23.14 3.62 15.65
CA ASP A 232 -22.88 4.39 16.88
C ASP A 232 -23.22 3.57 18.13
N LYS A 233 -24.36 2.89 18.13
CA LYS A 233 -24.74 2.01 19.24
C LYS A 233 -23.79 0.83 19.41
N ILE A 234 -23.32 0.24 18.32
CA ILE A 234 -22.29 -0.82 18.36
C ILE A 234 -21.00 -0.25 18.95
N GLY A 235 -20.56 0.91 18.49
CA GLY A 235 -19.39 1.59 19.00
C GLY A 235 -19.44 1.84 20.51
N PHE A 236 -20.56 2.41 20.97
CA PHE A 236 -20.80 2.67 22.39
C PHE A 236 -20.79 1.38 23.24
N LEU A 237 -21.55 0.36 22.85
CA LEU A 237 -21.60 -0.92 23.58
C LEU A 237 -20.25 -1.63 23.63
N THR A 238 -19.45 -1.53 22.56
CA THR A 238 -18.10 -2.09 22.51
C THR A 238 -17.17 -1.34 23.44
N ALA A 239 -17.23 -0.02 23.46
CA ALA A 239 -16.43 0.80 24.38
C ALA A 239 -16.79 0.50 25.84
N GLU A 240 -18.09 0.44 26.19
CA GLU A 240 -18.52 0.06 27.53
C GLU A 240 -17.97 -1.31 27.94
N PHE A 241 -18.07 -2.30 27.05
CA PHE A 241 -17.54 -3.65 27.30
C PHE A 241 -16.03 -3.62 27.58
N LEU A 242 -15.25 -2.93 26.75
CA LEU A 242 -13.80 -2.84 26.91
C LEU A 242 -13.42 -2.14 28.22
N VAL A 243 -14.10 -1.05 28.59
CA VAL A 243 -13.89 -0.34 29.86
C VAL A 243 -14.25 -1.24 31.06
N GLU A 244 -15.35 -1.99 30.96
CA GLU A 244 -15.71 -2.94 32.02
C GLU A 244 -14.68 -4.05 32.20
N GLU A 245 -14.16 -4.60 31.08
CA GLU A 245 -13.11 -5.63 31.13
C GLU A 245 -11.79 -5.09 31.69
N MET A 246 -11.47 -3.83 31.43
CA MET A 246 -10.34 -3.13 32.05
C MET A 246 -10.53 -3.00 33.55
N HIS A 247 -11.72 -2.57 34.04
CA HIS A 247 -12.01 -2.45 35.47
C HIS A 247 -11.97 -3.80 36.18
N LYS A 248 -12.36 -4.88 35.50
CA LYS A 248 -12.27 -6.26 36.03
C LYS A 248 -10.83 -6.81 36.00
N GLY A 249 -9.85 -6.06 35.49
CA GLY A 249 -8.46 -6.48 35.38
C GLY A 249 -8.20 -7.56 34.30
N ARG A 250 -9.16 -7.78 33.38
CA ARG A 250 -9.00 -8.72 32.26
C ARG A 250 -8.36 -8.10 31.03
N LEU A 251 -8.38 -6.77 30.92
CA LEU A 251 -7.64 -6.02 29.93
C LEU A 251 -6.65 -5.08 30.63
N PRO A 252 -5.46 -4.84 30.04
CA PRO A 252 -4.54 -3.85 30.55
C PRO A 252 -5.14 -2.44 30.45
N LYS A 253 -4.74 -1.55 31.34
CA LYS A 253 -5.25 -0.17 31.37
C LYS A 253 -4.95 0.60 30.07
N GLU A 254 -3.90 0.23 29.41
CA GLU A 254 -3.42 0.82 28.17
C GLU A 254 -4.09 0.21 26.93
N PHE A 255 -4.99 -0.76 27.06
CA PHE A 255 -5.62 -1.53 25.98
C PHE A 255 -4.63 -2.12 24.97
N LEU A 256 -3.38 -2.33 25.33
CA LEU A 256 -2.37 -2.87 24.44
C LEU A 256 -2.33 -4.41 24.46
N PRO A 257 -2.20 -5.06 23.30
CA PRO A 257 -2.25 -4.49 21.96
C PRO A 257 -3.72 -4.29 21.48
N LEU A 258 -4.03 -3.13 20.92
CA LEU A 258 -5.32 -2.85 20.28
C LEU A 258 -5.08 -2.58 18.81
N GLN A 259 -5.76 -3.33 17.93
CA GLN A 259 -5.75 -3.13 16.49
C GLN A 259 -7.15 -2.72 16.01
N SER A 260 -7.22 -1.72 15.14
CA SER A 260 -8.45 -1.33 14.47
C SER A 260 -8.38 -1.65 12.98
N GLY A 261 -9.45 -2.18 12.43
CA GLY A 261 -9.62 -2.42 11.00
C GLY A 261 -10.23 -1.24 10.27
N VAL A 262 -10.54 -1.43 8.99
CA VAL A 262 -11.22 -0.45 8.13
C VAL A 262 -12.72 -0.65 8.18
N GLY A 263 -13.49 0.42 8.39
CA GLY A 263 -14.94 0.40 8.28
C GLY A 263 -15.66 1.34 9.24
N SER A 264 -16.92 1.63 8.97
CA SER A 264 -17.76 2.52 9.78
C SER A 264 -17.88 2.03 11.24
N THR A 265 -18.03 0.73 11.44
CA THR A 265 -18.10 0.12 12.78
C THR A 265 -16.80 0.32 13.57
N ALA A 266 -15.64 0.08 12.94
CA ALA A 266 -14.34 0.31 13.57
C ALA A 266 -14.15 1.78 13.95
N ASN A 267 -14.54 2.70 13.07
CA ASN A 267 -14.48 4.14 13.32
C ASN A 267 -15.40 4.54 14.47
N ALA A 268 -16.61 3.99 14.55
CA ALA A 268 -17.55 4.26 15.64
C ALA A 268 -17.02 3.74 16.99
N ILE A 269 -16.37 2.58 17.02
CA ILE A 269 -15.74 2.05 18.24
C ILE A 269 -14.60 2.98 18.70
N LEU A 270 -13.71 3.37 17.79
CA LEU A 270 -12.60 4.28 18.12
C LEU A 270 -13.11 5.66 18.56
N GLY A 271 -14.16 6.18 17.90
CA GLY A 271 -14.81 7.42 18.31
C GLY A 271 -15.38 7.34 19.73
N ALA A 272 -16.10 6.25 20.03
CA ALA A 272 -16.67 6.03 21.35
C ALA A 272 -15.59 5.88 22.44
N LEU A 273 -14.50 5.15 22.16
CA LEU A 273 -13.36 5.04 23.08
C LEU A 273 -12.67 6.40 23.31
N GLY A 274 -12.54 7.22 22.27
CA GLY A 274 -11.93 8.55 22.37
C GLY A 274 -12.78 9.57 23.12
N GLU A 275 -14.09 9.36 23.22
CA GLU A 275 -15.04 10.22 23.92
C GLU A 275 -15.30 9.78 25.36
N ASP A 276 -15.01 8.53 25.70
CA ASP A 276 -15.25 7.98 27.02
C ASP A 276 -14.24 8.53 28.04
N LYS A 277 -14.75 9.18 29.08
CA LYS A 277 -13.93 9.80 30.14
C LYS A 277 -13.19 8.79 31.03
N HIS A 278 -13.61 7.53 31.02
CA HIS A 278 -13.01 6.45 31.80
C HIS A 278 -11.88 5.75 31.05
N VAL A 279 -11.73 6.01 29.77
CA VAL A 279 -10.64 5.48 28.96
C VAL A 279 -9.41 6.37 29.17
N PRO A 280 -8.32 5.85 29.73
CA PRO A 280 -7.08 6.59 29.85
C PRO A 280 -6.48 6.87 28.48
N ASN A 281 -5.59 7.87 28.40
CA ASN A 281 -4.77 8.06 27.21
C ASN A 281 -3.91 6.81 27.01
N PHE A 282 -3.98 6.19 25.83
CA PHE A 282 -3.23 4.98 25.50
C PHE A 282 -2.69 5.05 24.07
N ASN A 283 -1.60 4.33 23.85
CA ASN A 283 -1.03 4.22 22.51
C ASN A 283 -1.80 3.16 21.71
N ILE A 284 -2.16 3.48 20.48
CA ILE A 284 -2.75 2.54 19.54
C ILE A 284 -1.72 2.18 18.50
N TYR A 285 -1.55 0.89 18.27
CA TYR A 285 -0.86 0.37 17.10
C TYR A 285 -1.91 0.05 16.04
N THR A 286 -1.86 0.71 14.90
CA THR A 286 -2.84 0.51 13.83
C THR A 286 -2.13 0.09 12.55
N GLU A 287 -2.71 -0.91 11.91
CA GLU A 287 -2.27 -1.38 10.60
C GLU A 287 -2.49 -0.33 9.50
N ILE A 288 -3.39 0.63 9.74
CA ILE A 288 -3.78 1.65 8.77
C ILE A 288 -3.81 3.01 9.46
N GLY A 289 -2.76 3.79 9.28
CA GLY A 289 -2.64 5.14 9.84
C GLY A 289 -3.80 6.10 9.50
N ARG A 290 -4.66 5.74 8.55
CA ARG A 290 -5.81 6.52 8.10
C ARG A 290 -7.09 6.30 8.90
N ALA A 291 -7.29 5.10 9.45
CA ALA A 291 -8.53 4.75 10.14
C ALA A 291 -8.61 5.35 11.54
N SER A 292 -7.47 5.70 12.13
CA SER A 292 -7.34 6.14 13.52
C SER A 292 -7.23 7.65 13.70
N CYS A 293 -7.16 8.44 12.63
CA CYS A 293 -6.99 9.89 12.70
C CYS A 293 -8.32 10.63 12.88
N ARG A 294 -8.98 10.49 14.03
CA ARG A 294 -9.78 11.56 14.61
C ARG A 294 -9.02 12.15 15.79
N GLU A 295 -8.97 13.46 15.85
CA GLU A 295 -8.08 14.40 16.54
C GLU A 295 -7.49 14.03 17.91
N ARG A 296 -8.05 13.11 18.67
CA ARG A 296 -7.52 12.73 20.00
C ARG A 296 -6.66 11.47 20.01
N VAL A 297 -6.80 10.60 19.03
CA VAL A 297 -6.07 9.32 18.97
C VAL A 297 -4.75 9.47 18.20
N CYS A 298 -4.64 10.47 17.31
CA CYS A 298 -3.43 10.75 16.54
C CYS A 298 -2.34 11.55 17.25
N GLN A 299 -2.56 12.02 18.47
CA GLN A 299 -1.56 12.82 19.19
C GLN A 299 -0.40 12.00 19.77
N TYR A 300 -0.41 10.67 19.63
CA TYR A 300 0.54 9.77 20.28
C TYR A 300 1.12 8.65 19.37
N VAL A 301 1.15 8.85 18.06
CA VAL A 301 1.87 7.96 17.14
C VAL A 301 3.19 8.59 16.73
#